data_844039a99832be65dc4e0f51ca90a6e5
#
_entry.id   844039a99832be65dc4e0f51ca90a6e5
#
_cell.length_a   1.000
_cell.length_b   1.000
_cell.length_c   1.000
_cell.angle_alpha   90.00
_cell.angle_beta   90.00
_cell.angle_gamma   90.00
#
_symmetry.space_group_name_H-M   'P 1'
#
loop_
_entity.id
_entity.type
_entity.pdbx_description
1 polymer ?
#
loop_
_entity_poly.entity_id
_entity_poly.type
_entity_poly.pdbx_seq_one_letter_code
_entity_poly.pdbx_strand_id
1 'polypeptide(L)'
;MSAKKDIETLLNNGQLNEGRKLLDDYAALYPSDMDTLCMYCMYYIMTDDYETALKYALKTVREYPTNGYAYYNLGYVYSLLGNTIESAKNYVICSYIYEYNKDPKFEELGIQDLLTHSANEVSILEESLLKNPSISILPLLKQIQEYYNGVDYVYGFNCNIFRTSDSIAGDYYYFPKDERYISYYNVSELTNAPQCGNVFQSKFNLLHADLKKEYHISTADTSALLPIATVTPCTQLQITENGVDYTIIPKYEKQFNYYNMKGDISVSASENCYFGKPVLLKQHPGSKKLVLNIFVDGLPFSVLKDMETFKNYMPYTFAFFSEGTICTNAFSNSEWTYPSVGSIASGLDSTEHMMLNPNITAAIPSDITTLAEYFHEQGYYTQMIGGNWRIVPPYGHSRGYDQYIYQHGYTGLTVENIVTDTINQLQTFQDTNQFMWITLMDLHQVADDLNLPVYVQKNLSLEQRQYMEKGKNSVKQSYNVYKQEKMLYQMKYIDYQLHILYSYIEEHYNDNDIIISLFSDHGQSYLANNPSSPLNNHRTNMSMMFRGSEFPTGICDELISGTDYLPIMCHSANIPLKEYETISGKLPLFFGGQKEKEYTITEIIY
;
A
#
# COMPACT_ATOMS: atom_id res chain seq x y z
N MET A 1 -11.24 41.02 1.43
CA MET A 1 -12.58 40.56 1.90
C MET A 1 -13.72 41.05 1.01
N SER A 2 -13.71 42.26 0.48
CA SER A 2 -14.79 42.77 -0.40
C SER A 2 -14.88 41.97 -1.71
N ALA A 3 -13.79 41.81 -2.46
CA ALA A 3 -13.82 41.19 -3.78
C ALA A 3 -14.35 39.73 -3.79
N LYS A 4 -13.95 38.90 -2.83
CA LYS A 4 -14.45 37.50 -2.72
C LYS A 4 -15.96 37.47 -2.50
N LYS A 5 -16.47 38.33 -1.59
CA LYS A 5 -17.89 38.41 -1.29
C LYS A 5 -18.70 38.93 -2.47
N ASP A 6 -18.10 39.83 -3.25
CA ASP A 6 -18.75 40.36 -4.46
C ASP A 6 -18.84 39.28 -5.54
N ILE A 7 -17.79 38.46 -5.72
CA ILE A 7 -17.77 37.31 -6.63
C ILE A 7 -18.85 36.30 -6.23
N GLU A 8 -18.84 35.86 -4.96
CA GLU A 8 -19.84 34.92 -4.44
C GLU A 8 -21.27 35.44 -4.63
N THR A 9 -21.49 36.72 -4.36
CA THR A 9 -22.80 37.34 -4.54
C THR A 9 -23.24 37.32 -5.99
N LEU A 10 -22.36 37.63 -6.93
CA LEU A 10 -22.67 37.59 -8.36
C LEU A 10 -22.99 36.18 -8.82
N LEU A 11 -22.16 35.18 -8.41
CA LEU A 11 -22.42 33.81 -8.77
C LEU A 11 -23.73 33.30 -8.17
N ASN A 12 -23.99 33.52 -6.89
CA ASN A 12 -25.24 33.11 -6.24
C ASN A 12 -26.50 33.77 -6.84
N ASN A 13 -26.35 34.96 -7.38
CA ASN A 13 -27.45 35.66 -8.07
C ASN A 13 -27.63 35.25 -9.54
N GLY A 14 -26.84 34.26 -10.02
CA GLY A 14 -26.90 33.79 -11.41
C GLY A 14 -26.26 34.74 -12.43
N GLN A 15 -25.54 35.77 -11.97
CA GLN A 15 -24.80 36.70 -12.83
C GLN A 15 -23.44 36.13 -13.23
N LEU A 16 -23.50 34.95 -13.90
CA LEU A 16 -22.33 34.09 -14.13
C LEU A 16 -21.24 34.75 -14.94
N ASN A 17 -21.57 35.53 -15.96
CA ASN A 17 -20.58 36.20 -16.82
C ASN A 17 -19.80 37.30 -16.07
N GLU A 18 -20.49 38.07 -15.26
CA GLU A 18 -19.88 39.13 -14.45
C GLU A 18 -19.07 38.56 -13.31
N GLY A 19 -19.63 37.54 -12.62
CA GLY A 19 -18.94 36.79 -11.57
C GLY A 19 -17.68 36.14 -12.08
N ARG A 20 -17.71 35.50 -13.25
CA ARG A 20 -16.55 34.87 -13.89
C ARG A 20 -15.45 35.88 -14.20
N LYS A 21 -15.81 37.01 -14.79
CA LYS A 21 -14.81 38.04 -15.10
C LYS A 21 -14.10 38.55 -13.83
N LEU A 22 -14.87 38.84 -12.79
CA LEU A 22 -14.29 39.29 -11.52
C LEU A 22 -13.45 38.19 -10.83
N LEU A 23 -13.85 36.94 -10.98
CA LEU A 23 -13.09 35.78 -10.50
C LEU A 23 -11.77 35.62 -11.26
N ASP A 24 -11.76 35.77 -12.59
CA ASP A 24 -10.54 35.70 -13.40
C ASP A 24 -9.55 36.82 -13.02
N ASP A 25 -10.05 38.05 -12.81
CA ASP A 25 -9.25 39.20 -12.35
C ASP A 25 -8.67 38.93 -10.95
N TYR A 26 -9.44 38.33 -10.05
CA TYR A 26 -9.00 37.96 -8.71
C TYR A 26 -7.97 36.83 -8.75
N ALA A 27 -8.22 35.78 -9.55
CA ALA A 27 -7.35 34.65 -9.72
C ALA A 27 -5.98 35.00 -10.32
N ALA A 28 -5.91 36.04 -11.16
CA ALA A 28 -4.65 36.55 -11.69
C ALA A 28 -3.72 37.08 -10.58
N LEU A 29 -4.30 37.56 -9.48
CA LEU A 29 -3.56 38.07 -8.32
C LEU A 29 -3.32 36.97 -7.27
N TYR A 30 -4.22 36.01 -7.14
CA TYR A 30 -4.25 34.97 -6.11
C TYR A 30 -4.59 33.58 -6.70
N PRO A 31 -3.74 33.02 -7.56
CA PRO A 31 -4.07 31.81 -8.34
C PRO A 31 -4.21 30.54 -7.49
N SER A 32 -3.60 30.49 -6.32
CA SER A 32 -3.63 29.35 -5.41
C SER A 32 -4.43 29.63 -4.14
N ASP A 33 -5.20 30.72 -4.08
CA ASP A 33 -6.10 30.95 -2.94
C ASP A 33 -7.22 29.91 -2.96
N MET A 34 -7.46 29.25 -1.84
CA MET A 34 -8.49 28.22 -1.69
C MET A 34 -9.88 28.70 -2.15
N ASP A 35 -10.28 29.92 -1.73
CA ASP A 35 -11.57 30.46 -2.12
C ASP A 35 -11.68 30.67 -3.63
N THR A 36 -10.56 31.04 -4.28
CA THR A 36 -10.50 31.13 -5.76
C THR A 36 -10.80 29.80 -6.40
N LEU A 37 -10.16 28.73 -5.94
CA LEU A 37 -10.38 27.37 -6.48
C LEU A 37 -11.81 26.88 -6.22
N CYS A 38 -12.34 27.15 -5.02
CA CYS A 38 -13.73 26.82 -4.67
C CYS A 38 -14.74 27.61 -5.53
N MET A 39 -14.49 28.90 -5.77
CA MET A 39 -15.38 29.72 -6.62
C MET A 39 -15.34 29.29 -8.08
N TYR A 40 -14.20 28.85 -8.62
CA TYR A 40 -14.16 28.20 -9.93
C TYR A 40 -14.96 26.89 -9.94
N CYS A 41 -14.79 26.05 -8.94
CA CYS A 41 -15.58 24.84 -8.81
C CYS A 41 -17.09 25.17 -8.82
N MET A 42 -17.53 26.12 -8.01
CA MET A 42 -18.92 26.58 -7.95
C MET A 42 -19.41 27.14 -9.29
N TYR A 43 -18.61 27.97 -9.96
CA TYR A 43 -18.94 28.50 -11.29
C TYR A 43 -19.22 27.38 -12.30
N TYR A 44 -18.34 26.36 -12.35
CA TYR A 44 -18.50 25.25 -13.29
C TYR A 44 -19.67 24.33 -12.92
N ILE A 45 -19.98 24.18 -11.63
CA ILE A 45 -21.21 23.52 -11.20
C ILE A 45 -22.45 24.26 -11.73
N MET A 46 -22.47 25.59 -11.61
CA MET A 46 -23.58 26.44 -12.06
C MET A 46 -23.72 26.53 -13.59
N THR A 47 -22.70 26.15 -14.32
CA THR A 47 -22.71 26.05 -15.78
C THR A 47 -22.87 24.63 -16.30
N ASP A 48 -23.16 23.67 -15.40
CA ASP A 48 -23.33 22.23 -15.67
C ASP A 48 -22.09 21.56 -16.29
N ASP A 49 -20.90 22.18 -16.14
CA ASP A 49 -19.63 21.60 -16.55
C ASP A 49 -18.99 20.88 -15.35
N TYR A 50 -19.58 19.73 -14.98
CA TYR A 50 -19.15 18.96 -13.79
C TYR A 50 -17.76 18.36 -13.93
N GLU A 51 -17.31 18.07 -15.15
CA GLU A 51 -15.95 17.56 -15.40
C GLU A 51 -14.87 18.61 -15.09
N THR A 52 -15.13 19.86 -15.46
CA THR A 52 -14.20 20.95 -15.10
C THR A 52 -14.33 21.31 -13.62
N ALA A 53 -15.54 21.27 -13.05
CA ALA A 53 -15.74 21.42 -11.61
C ALA A 53 -14.94 20.40 -10.82
N LEU A 54 -14.91 19.13 -11.28
CA LEU A 54 -14.13 18.05 -10.66
C LEU A 54 -12.63 18.37 -10.65
N LYS A 55 -12.08 18.89 -11.73
CA LYS A 55 -10.66 19.28 -11.81
C LYS A 55 -10.30 20.33 -10.76
N TYR A 56 -11.17 21.34 -10.58
CA TYR A 56 -10.96 22.38 -9.56
C TYR A 56 -11.14 21.83 -8.14
N ALA A 57 -12.12 20.97 -7.90
CA ALA A 57 -12.33 20.35 -6.60
C ALA A 57 -11.15 19.44 -6.21
N LEU A 58 -10.66 18.62 -7.13
CA LEU A 58 -9.46 17.79 -6.92
C LEU A 58 -8.22 18.65 -6.66
N LYS A 59 -8.04 19.73 -7.43
CA LYS A 59 -6.95 20.68 -7.20
C LYS A 59 -7.05 21.32 -5.81
N THR A 60 -8.26 21.69 -5.38
CA THR A 60 -8.47 22.29 -4.04
C THR A 60 -8.08 21.31 -2.94
N VAL A 61 -8.50 20.06 -3.02
CA VAL A 61 -8.13 19.03 -2.04
C VAL A 61 -6.61 18.81 -2.02
N ARG A 62 -5.97 18.79 -3.20
CA ARG A 62 -4.51 18.62 -3.31
C ARG A 62 -3.72 19.76 -2.67
N GLU A 63 -4.16 21.00 -2.88
CA GLU A 63 -3.49 22.20 -2.33
C GLU A 63 -3.87 22.48 -0.87
N TYR A 64 -5.06 22.03 -0.42
CA TYR A 64 -5.61 22.28 0.92
C TYR A 64 -6.13 21.01 1.60
N PRO A 65 -5.29 20.06 1.80
CA PRO A 65 -5.65 18.69 2.18
C PRO A 65 -6.22 18.51 3.60
N THR A 66 -6.00 19.46 4.46
CA THR A 66 -6.56 19.44 5.83
C THR A 66 -7.81 20.32 5.97
N ASN A 67 -8.34 20.78 4.85
CA ASN A 67 -9.52 21.64 4.84
C ASN A 67 -10.79 20.85 4.54
N GLY A 68 -11.69 20.72 5.51
CA GLY A 68 -12.93 19.96 5.37
C GLY A 68 -13.83 20.47 4.24
N TYR A 69 -13.85 21.79 3.98
CA TYR A 69 -14.68 22.37 2.93
C TYR A 69 -14.23 21.96 1.52
N ALA A 70 -12.93 21.73 1.33
CA ALA A 70 -12.41 21.20 0.07
C ALA A 70 -12.99 19.80 -0.23
N TYR A 71 -13.04 18.92 0.76
CA TYR A 71 -13.66 17.61 0.63
C TYR A 71 -15.19 17.65 0.51
N TYR A 72 -15.83 18.61 1.18
CA TYR A 72 -17.26 18.84 0.98
C TYR A 72 -17.58 19.13 -0.48
N ASN A 73 -16.86 20.07 -1.09
CA ASN A 73 -17.04 20.44 -2.50
C ASN A 73 -16.74 19.26 -3.42
N LEU A 74 -15.70 18.50 -3.17
CA LEU A 74 -15.35 17.31 -3.96
C LEU A 74 -16.44 16.23 -3.86
N GLY A 75 -16.94 15.97 -2.66
CA GLY A 75 -18.06 15.05 -2.43
C GLY A 75 -19.33 15.49 -3.20
N TYR A 76 -19.60 16.80 -3.19
CA TYR A 76 -20.77 17.35 -3.91
C TYR A 76 -20.63 17.21 -5.43
N VAL A 77 -19.46 17.50 -6.00
CA VAL A 77 -19.22 17.31 -7.44
C VAL A 77 -19.36 15.84 -7.84
N TYR A 78 -18.83 14.91 -7.05
CA TYR A 78 -19.02 13.49 -7.32
C TYR A 78 -20.49 13.06 -7.25
N SER A 79 -21.29 13.64 -6.36
CA SER A 79 -22.74 13.37 -6.32
C SER A 79 -23.44 13.82 -7.60
N LEU A 80 -23.07 14.98 -8.14
CA LEU A 80 -23.60 15.49 -9.42
C LEU A 80 -23.20 14.62 -10.62
N LEU A 81 -22.02 14.00 -10.57
CA LEU A 81 -21.53 13.04 -11.56
C LEU A 81 -22.13 11.63 -11.40
N GLY A 82 -22.97 11.41 -10.38
CA GLY A 82 -23.55 10.11 -10.08
C GLY A 82 -22.58 9.10 -9.48
N ASN A 83 -21.39 9.55 -9.06
CA ASN A 83 -20.41 8.70 -8.39
C ASN A 83 -20.64 8.70 -6.87
N THR A 84 -21.65 7.95 -6.44
CA THR A 84 -22.10 7.87 -5.04
C THR A 84 -20.99 7.47 -4.09
N ILE A 85 -20.08 6.60 -4.52
CA ILE A 85 -19.01 6.06 -3.69
C ILE A 85 -17.96 7.11 -3.39
N GLU A 86 -17.46 7.79 -4.42
CA GLU A 86 -16.49 8.86 -4.23
C GLU A 86 -17.12 10.05 -3.49
N SER A 87 -18.40 10.32 -3.72
CA SER A 87 -19.16 11.30 -2.96
C SER A 87 -19.16 10.96 -1.46
N ALA A 88 -19.57 9.75 -1.11
CA ALA A 88 -19.60 9.28 0.28
C ALA A 88 -18.22 9.34 0.95
N LYS A 89 -17.17 8.92 0.24
CA LYS A 89 -15.77 9.00 0.71
C LYS A 89 -15.42 10.42 1.16
N ASN A 90 -15.66 11.37 0.28
CA ASN A 90 -15.25 12.75 0.53
C ASN A 90 -16.07 13.40 1.64
N TYR A 91 -17.35 13.07 1.78
CA TYR A 91 -18.15 13.52 2.91
C TYR A 91 -17.69 12.94 4.24
N VAL A 92 -17.27 11.67 4.28
CA VAL A 92 -16.69 11.05 5.47
C VAL A 92 -15.39 11.76 5.87
N ILE A 93 -14.49 12.01 4.91
CA ILE A 93 -13.25 12.74 5.19
C ILE A 93 -13.56 14.16 5.70
N CYS A 94 -14.48 14.85 5.06
CA CYS A 94 -14.96 16.16 5.49
C CYS A 94 -15.44 16.14 6.94
N SER A 95 -16.27 15.15 7.29
CA SER A 95 -16.82 15.02 8.66
C SER A 95 -15.72 14.81 9.69
N TYR A 96 -14.75 13.94 9.42
CA TYR A 96 -13.62 13.73 10.32
C TYR A 96 -12.79 14.97 10.56
N ILE A 97 -12.52 15.75 9.50
CA ILE A 97 -11.76 16.99 9.65
C ILE A 97 -12.48 17.99 10.54
N TYR A 98 -13.78 18.16 10.33
CA TYR A 98 -14.57 19.10 11.12
C TYR A 98 -14.82 18.63 12.56
N GLU A 99 -15.09 17.35 12.75
CA GLU A 99 -15.28 16.77 14.08
C GLU A 99 -13.99 16.82 14.90
N TYR A 100 -12.85 16.46 14.30
CA TYR A 100 -11.54 16.53 14.94
C TYR A 100 -11.19 17.94 15.37
N ASN A 101 -11.48 18.93 14.53
CA ASN A 101 -11.22 20.35 14.82
C ASN A 101 -12.32 21.00 15.69
N LYS A 102 -13.40 20.28 15.98
CA LYS A 102 -14.60 20.82 16.66
C LYS A 102 -15.12 22.08 15.99
N ASP A 103 -15.13 22.10 14.67
CA ASP A 103 -15.50 23.26 13.86
C ASP A 103 -17.03 23.36 13.77
N PRO A 104 -17.66 24.51 14.12
CA PRO A 104 -19.11 24.69 14.02
C PRO A 104 -19.66 24.53 12.60
N LYS A 105 -18.84 24.61 11.58
CA LYS A 105 -19.24 24.34 10.19
C LYS A 105 -19.78 22.92 9.96
N PHE A 106 -19.48 21.98 10.85
CA PHE A 106 -20.06 20.65 10.78
C PHE A 106 -21.60 20.69 10.76
N GLU A 107 -22.21 21.48 11.66
CA GLU A 107 -23.65 21.65 11.72
C GLU A 107 -24.16 22.61 10.62
N GLU A 108 -23.43 23.70 10.37
CA GLU A 108 -23.77 24.71 9.36
C GLU A 108 -23.90 24.13 7.94
N LEU A 109 -23.02 23.21 7.59
CA LEU A 109 -23.02 22.55 6.28
C LEU A 109 -23.97 21.34 6.20
N GLY A 110 -24.65 20.98 7.28
CA GLY A 110 -25.57 19.83 7.32
C GLY A 110 -24.85 18.50 7.02
N ILE A 111 -23.57 18.38 7.44
CA ILE A 111 -22.74 17.21 7.13
C ILE A 111 -23.35 15.94 7.69
N GLN A 112 -24.03 16.00 8.84
CA GLN A 112 -24.72 14.86 9.42
C GLN A 112 -25.81 14.31 8.49
N ASP A 113 -26.58 15.19 7.85
CA ASP A 113 -27.64 14.79 6.92
C ASP A 113 -27.05 14.19 5.63
N LEU A 114 -25.96 14.77 5.12
CA LEU A 114 -25.22 14.26 3.98
C LEU A 114 -24.62 12.87 4.25
N LEU A 115 -24.07 12.66 5.42
CA LEU A 115 -23.56 11.37 5.84
C LEU A 115 -24.70 10.34 5.94
N THR A 116 -25.84 10.72 6.50
CA THR A 116 -27.02 9.85 6.59
C THR A 116 -27.51 9.45 5.19
N HIS A 117 -27.62 10.42 4.30
CA HIS A 117 -27.99 10.15 2.90
C HIS A 117 -26.97 9.24 2.21
N SER A 118 -25.69 9.55 2.32
CA SER A 118 -24.61 8.74 1.76
C SER A 118 -24.59 7.32 2.33
N ALA A 119 -24.79 7.15 3.62
CA ALA A 119 -24.86 5.84 4.26
C ALA A 119 -26.00 4.98 3.72
N ASN A 120 -27.18 5.59 3.52
CA ASN A 120 -28.33 4.89 2.93
C ASN A 120 -28.07 4.47 1.48
N GLU A 121 -27.52 5.36 0.64
CA GLU A 121 -27.18 5.04 -0.73
C GLU A 121 -26.11 3.95 -0.82
N VAL A 122 -25.11 4.02 0.05
CA VAL A 122 -24.04 3.05 0.14
C VAL A 122 -24.57 1.70 0.61
N SER A 123 -25.53 1.65 1.54
CA SER A 123 -26.15 0.40 1.97
C SER A 123 -26.93 -0.28 0.85
N ILE A 124 -27.60 0.49 -0.01
CA ILE A 124 -28.28 -0.02 -1.21
C ILE A 124 -27.24 -0.60 -2.19
N LEU A 125 -26.11 0.09 -2.36
CA LEU A 125 -25.01 -0.39 -3.18
C LEU A 125 -24.33 -1.62 -2.58
N GLU A 126 -24.25 -1.74 -1.27
CA GLU A 126 -23.65 -2.89 -0.61
C GLU A 126 -24.33 -4.20 -0.96
N GLU A 127 -25.66 -4.25 -1.02
CA GLU A 127 -26.39 -5.42 -1.51
C GLU A 127 -26.04 -5.78 -2.95
N SER A 128 -25.83 -4.75 -3.78
CA SER A 128 -25.35 -4.92 -5.15
C SER A 128 -23.89 -5.35 -5.22
N LEU A 129 -23.05 -4.82 -4.35
CA LEU A 129 -21.63 -5.12 -4.23
C LEU A 129 -21.35 -6.49 -3.64
N LEU A 130 -22.31 -7.10 -2.93
CA LEU A 130 -22.23 -8.50 -2.52
C LEU A 130 -22.08 -9.45 -3.73
N LYS A 131 -22.49 -8.99 -4.89
CA LYS A 131 -22.38 -9.72 -6.16
C LYS A 131 -21.10 -9.38 -6.94
N ASN A 132 -20.59 -8.16 -6.76
CA ASN A 132 -19.39 -7.66 -7.42
C ASN A 132 -18.64 -6.66 -6.51
N PRO A 133 -17.94 -7.12 -5.48
CA PRO A 133 -17.39 -6.27 -4.43
C PRO A 133 -16.15 -5.48 -4.87
N SER A 134 -15.95 -4.29 -4.26
CA SER A 134 -14.75 -3.46 -4.41
C SER A 134 -14.00 -3.33 -3.10
N ILE A 135 -12.73 -3.67 -3.09
CA ILE A 135 -11.90 -3.55 -1.89
C ILE A 135 -11.70 -2.11 -1.43
N SER A 136 -11.71 -1.17 -2.36
CA SER A 136 -11.51 0.25 -2.05
C SER A 136 -12.70 0.90 -1.34
N ILE A 137 -13.88 0.28 -1.41
CA ILE A 137 -15.14 0.86 -0.92
C ILE A 137 -15.51 0.36 0.46
N LEU A 138 -15.27 -0.92 0.74
CA LEU A 138 -15.72 -1.56 1.98
C LEU A 138 -15.23 -0.90 3.26
N PRO A 139 -13.97 -0.43 3.38
CA PRO A 139 -13.55 0.29 4.58
C PRO A 139 -14.36 1.55 4.81
N LEU A 140 -14.76 2.21 3.76
CA LEU A 140 -15.52 3.45 3.82
C LEU A 140 -16.99 3.21 4.08
N LEU A 141 -17.56 2.16 3.50
CA LEU A 141 -18.89 1.69 3.83
C LEU A 141 -19.01 1.40 5.31
N LYS A 142 -18.02 0.70 5.85
CA LYS A 142 -17.98 0.36 7.25
C LYS A 142 -17.76 1.58 8.14
N GLN A 143 -16.90 2.52 7.77
CA GLN A 143 -16.74 3.80 8.47
C GLN A 143 -18.05 4.58 8.52
N ILE A 144 -18.79 4.64 7.42
CA ILE A 144 -20.08 5.31 7.37
C ILE A 144 -21.08 4.62 8.31
N GLN A 145 -21.15 3.30 8.27
CA GLN A 145 -22.05 2.53 9.18
C GLN A 145 -21.65 2.68 10.64
N GLU A 146 -20.38 2.58 10.97
CA GLU A 146 -19.88 2.70 12.35
C GLU A 146 -20.07 4.11 12.90
N TYR A 147 -19.88 5.14 12.09
CA TYR A 147 -20.15 6.52 12.46
C TYR A 147 -21.60 6.70 12.91
N TYR A 148 -22.56 6.09 12.21
CA TYR A 148 -23.99 6.16 12.60
C TYR A 148 -24.36 5.29 13.77
N ASN A 149 -23.65 4.20 13.98
CA ASN A 149 -23.93 3.26 15.08
C ASN A 149 -23.23 3.66 16.39
N GLY A 150 -22.45 4.74 16.40
CA GLY A 150 -21.68 5.19 17.55
C GLY A 150 -20.59 4.23 17.98
N VAL A 151 -20.13 3.39 17.05
CA VAL A 151 -19.01 2.48 17.27
C VAL A 151 -17.75 3.15 16.73
N ASP A 152 -16.79 3.40 17.61
CA ASP A 152 -15.48 3.90 17.21
C ASP A 152 -14.88 2.98 16.15
N TYR A 153 -14.47 3.57 15.02
CA TYR A 153 -13.74 2.87 14.00
C TYR A 153 -12.45 2.34 14.61
N VAL A 154 -12.45 1.07 14.91
CA VAL A 154 -11.24 0.44 15.41
C VAL A 154 -10.25 0.45 14.26
N TYR A 155 -9.17 1.18 14.42
CA TYR A 155 -7.95 1.05 13.69
C TYR A 155 -7.55 -0.40 13.65
N GLY A 156 -8.09 -1.13 13.00
CA GLY A 156 -7.76 -2.48 12.93
C GLY A 156 -8.02 -2.81 11.50
N PHE A 157 -7.03 -3.16 10.87
CA PHE A 157 -7.18 -4.02 9.82
C PHE A 157 -8.19 -5.09 10.21
N ASN A 158 -9.39 -4.86 9.85
CA ASN A 158 -10.45 -5.81 10.00
C ASN A 158 -10.42 -6.69 8.75
N CYS A 159 -10.30 -8.00 8.88
CA CYS A 159 -10.33 -8.94 7.75
C CYS A 159 -11.55 -8.76 6.83
N ASN A 160 -12.53 -8.03 7.25
CA ASN A 160 -13.74 -7.66 6.52
C ASN A 160 -13.50 -6.89 5.23
N ILE A 161 -12.31 -6.40 5.04
CA ILE A 161 -11.96 -5.39 4.05
C ILE A 161 -11.53 -6.00 2.72
N PHE A 162 -11.39 -7.32 2.62
CA PHE A 162 -10.88 -7.97 1.40
C PHE A 162 -11.93 -8.32 0.37
N ARG A 163 -13.08 -7.73 0.46
CA ARG A 163 -14.03 -7.81 -0.64
C ARG A 163 -13.60 -6.85 -1.72
N THR A 164 -13.51 -7.36 -2.92
CA THR A 164 -13.05 -6.54 -4.03
C THR A 164 -14.15 -6.36 -5.02
N SER A 165 -14.14 -5.25 -5.71
CA SER A 165 -15.10 -5.00 -6.74
C SER A 165 -14.82 -5.74 -7.99
N ASP A 166 -13.68 -5.53 -8.54
CA ASP A 166 -13.63 -5.71 -9.97
C ASP A 166 -12.84 -6.92 -10.35
N SER A 167 -11.86 -7.29 -9.59
CA SER A 167 -10.94 -8.24 -10.09
C SER A 167 -10.00 -8.84 -9.07
N ILE A 168 -10.24 -8.66 -7.80
CA ILE A 168 -9.43 -9.32 -6.78
C ILE A 168 -10.28 -10.35 -6.05
N ALA A 169 -9.86 -11.60 -6.15
CA ALA A 169 -10.39 -12.71 -5.37
C ALA A 169 -9.23 -13.42 -4.71
N GLY A 170 -9.48 -14.15 -3.67
CA GLY A 170 -8.44 -14.85 -2.92
C GLY A 170 -8.94 -16.16 -2.36
N ASP A 171 -8.05 -16.85 -1.69
CA ASP A 171 -8.36 -18.02 -0.88
C ASP A 171 -9.06 -17.58 0.40
N TYR A 172 -10.14 -16.84 0.30
CA TYR A 172 -10.91 -16.34 1.42
C TYR A 172 -12.40 -16.50 1.20
N TYR A 173 -13.13 -16.48 2.32
CA TYR A 173 -14.55 -16.63 2.35
C TYR A 173 -15.20 -15.47 3.09
N TYR A 174 -16.27 -14.93 2.56
CA TYR A 174 -17.04 -13.85 3.17
C TYR A 174 -18.22 -14.38 3.98
N PHE A 175 -18.31 -13.96 5.23
CA PHE A 175 -19.47 -14.21 6.07
C PHE A 175 -20.33 -12.95 6.14
N PRO A 176 -21.44 -12.87 5.43
CA PRO A 176 -22.28 -11.67 5.43
C PRO A 176 -22.77 -11.28 6.82
N LYS A 177 -23.07 -12.26 7.65
CA LYS A 177 -23.59 -12.06 8.99
C LYS A 177 -22.61 -11.35 9.93
N ASP A 178 -21.33 -11.61 9.76
CA ASP A 178 -20.28 -11.07 10.61
C ASP A 178 -19.46 -10.01 9.89
N GLU A 179 -19.79 -9.73 8.61
CA GLU A 179 -19.02 -8.85 7.73
C GLU A 179 -17.52 -9.16 7.71
N ARG A 180 -17.16 -10.44 7.86
CA ARG A 180 -15.78 -10.89 7.90
C ARG A 180 -15.42 -11.72 6.68
N TYR A 181 -14.20 -11.51 6.20
CA TYR A 181 -13.57 -12.37 5.20
C TYR A 181 -12.63 -13.33 5.90
N ILE A 182 -12.69 -14.57 5.49
CA ILE A 182 -11.96 -15.63 6.12
C ILE A 182 -11.23 -16.41 5.02
N SER A 183 -9.95 -16.72 5.24
CA SER A 183 -9.26 -17.67 4.41
C SER A 183 -10.02 -18.99 4.40
N TYR A 184 -10.07 -19.63 3.27
CA TYR A 184 -10.76 -20.90 3.10
C TYR A 184 -10.27 -21.98 4.09
N TYR A 185 -9.03 -21.92 4.49
CA TYR A 185 -8.48 -22.88 5.43
C TYR A 185 -9.07 -22.70 6.83
N ASN A 186 -10.15 -23.40 7.12
CA ASN A 186 -10.62 -23.79 8.45
C ASN A 186 -11.20 -22.71 9.35
N VAL A 187 -11.36 -21.52 8.89
CA VAL A 187 -11.62 -20.46 9.84
C VAL A 187 -13.06 -20.48 10.31
N SER A 188 -14.00 -20.92 9.49
CA SER A 188 -15.39 -21.04 9.92
C SER A 188 -15.59 -22.01 11.09
N GLU A 189 -14.80 -23.07 11.15
CA GLU A 189 -14.84 -24.04 12.25
C GLU A 189 -14.08 -23.51 13.48
N LEU A 190 -13.00 -22.78 13.26
CA LEU A 190 -12.10 -22.29 14.31
C LEU A 190 -12.57 -21.01 14.95
N THR A 191 -13.27 -20.12 14.23
CA THR A 191 -13.89 -18.93 14.81
C THR A 191 -14.99 -19.26 15.81
N ASN A 192 -15.56 -20.46 15.75
CA ASN A 192 -16.52 -20.97 16.72
C ASN A 192 -15.87 -21.73 17.89
N ALA A 193 -14.54 -21.92 17.86
CA ALA A 193 -13.83 -22.63 18.91
C ALA A 193 -13.56 -21.67 20.09
N PRO A 194 -14.12 -21.89 21.28
CA PRO A 194 -13.99 -20.98 22.42
C PRO A 194 -12.55 -20.78 22.89
N GLN A 195 -11.65 -21.69 22.54
CA GLN A 195 -10.25 -21.66 22.92
C GLN A 195 -9.38 -20.77 22.03
N CYS A 196 -9.85 -20.42 20.83
CA CYS A 196 -9.03 -19.67 19.87
C CYS A 196 -9.17 -18.16 20.02
N GLY A 197 -10.17 -17.69 20.77
CA GLY A 197 -10.42 -16.25 20.93
C GLY A 197 -10.57 -15.55 19.57
N ASN A 198 -10.25 -14.26 19.54
CA ASN A 198 -10.24 -13.47 18.30
C ASN A 198 -8.88 -13.48 17.58
N VAL A 199 -7.96 -14.37 17.99
CA VAL A 199 -6.59 -14.41 17.46
C VAL A 199 -6.50 -15.46 16.38
N PHE A 200 -7.18 -15.20 15.25
CA PHE A 200 -7.06 -16.07 14.11
C PHE A 200 -6.24 -15.40 13.03
N GLN A 201 -5.12 -16.02 12.69
CA GLN A 201 -4.22 -15.54 11.65
C GLN A 201 -4.33 -16.45 10.43
N SER A 202 -4.99 -15.93 9.42
CA SER A 202 -5.07 -16.62 8.13
C SER A 202 -4.17 -15.92 7.12
N LYS A 203 -3.45 -16.75 6.35
CA LYS A 203 -2.70 -16.31 5.19
C LYS A 203 -3.65 -16.23 3.99
N PHE A 204 -3.71 -15.06 3.38
CA PHE A 204 -4.52 -14.82 2.19
C PHE A 204 -3.63 -14.80 0.95
N ASN A 205 -4.12 -15.40 -0.12
CA ASN A 205 -3.54 -15.28 -1.45
C ASN A 205 -4.56 -14.58 -2.34
N LEU A 206 -4.41 -13.28 -2.52
CA LEU A 206 -5.32 -12.45 -3.29
C LEU A 206 -4.84 -12.35 -4.74
N LEU A 207 -5.75 -12.60 -5.67
CA LEU A 207 -5.50 -12.54 -7.11
C LEU A 207 -6.57 -11.70 -7.79
N HIS A 208 -6.23 -11.08 -8.91
CA HIS A 208 -7.22 -10.55 -9.83
C HIS A 208 -7.99 -11.70 -10.50
N ALA A 209 -9.30 -11.75 -10.31
CA ALA A 209 -10.11 -12.83 -10.83
C ALA A 209 -11.55 -12.40 -11.14
N ASP A 210 -12.12 -12.98 -12.19
CA ASP A 210 -13.50 -12.77 -12.62
C ASP A 210 -14.37 -13.97 -12.29
N LEU A 211 -15.60 -13.73 -11.85
CA LEU A 211 -16.57 -14.77 -11.58
C LEU A 211 -17.35 -15.11 -12.86
N LYS A 212 -17.04 -16.26 -13.47
CA LYS A 212 -17.59 -16.71 -14.76
C LYS A 212 -17.86 -18.21 -14.76
N LYS A 213 -18.58 -18.69 -15.79
CA LYS A 213 -18.72 -20.13 -16.09
C LYS A 213 -17.79 -20.59 -17.20
N GLU A 214 -17.33 -19.68 -18.03
CA GLU A 214 -16.54 -20.00 -19.22
C GLU A 214 -15.33 -19.08 -19.29
N TYR A 215 -14.24 -19.64 -19.76
CA TYR A 215 -12.99 -18.93 -19.97
C TYR A 215 -12.28 -19.43 -21.22
N HIS A 216 -11.77 -18.52 -22.05
CA HIS A 216 -11.02 -18.87 -23.25
C HIS A 216 -9.73 -18.07 -23.30
N ILE A 217 -8.64 -18.75 -23.61
CA ILE A 217 -7.34 -18.11 -23.82
C ILE A 217 -6.56 -18.87 -24.89
N SER A 218 -5.84 -18.13 -25.74
CA SER A 218 -4.83 -18.68 -26.62
C SER A 218 -3.46 -18.18 -26.19
N THR A 219 -2.56 -19.07 -25.85
CA THR A 219 -1.21 -18.77 -25.38
C THR A 219 -0.15 -18.97 -26.47
N ALA A 220 -0.58 -19.34 -27.66
CA ALA A 220 0.30 -19.77 -28.75
C ALA A 220 1.27 -20.86 -28.26
N ASP A 221 2.58 -20.63 -28.43
CA ASP A 221 3.61 -21.59 -28.01
C ASP A 221 4.11 -21.41 -26.55
N THR A 222 3.53 -20.47 -25.81
CA THR A 222 3.92 -20.16 -24.42
C THR A 222 3.03 -20.92 -23.43
N SER A 223 3.59 -21.49 -22.37
CA SER A 223 2.79 -22.01 -21.26
C SER A 223 2.23 -20.87 -20.41
N ALA A 224 1.05 -21.10 -19.86
CA ALA A 224 0.41 -20.18 -18.91
C ALA A 224 -0.06 -20.93 -17.65
N LEU A 225 0.07 -20.30 -16.51
CA LEU A 225 -0.57 -20.74 -15.28
C LEU A 225 -1.90 -20.02 -15.14
N LEU A 226 -3.02 -20.75 -15.20
CA LEU A 226 -4.35 -20.22 -15.01
C LEU A 226 -4.85 -20.59 -13.60
N PRO A 227 -5.03 -19.62 -12.69
CA PRO A 227 -5.62 -19.85 -11.38
C PRO A 227 -7.14 -19.97 -11.51
N ILE A 228 -7.73 -21.03 -10.97
CA ILE A 228 -9.19 -21.23 -10.94
C ILE A 228 -9.59 -21.60 -9.52
N ALA A 229 -10.59 -20.88 -8.96
CA ALA A 229 -11.20 -21.22 -7.69
C ALA A 229 -12.69 -21.51 -7.88
N THR A 230 -13.11 -22.71 -7.53
CA THR A 230 -14.53 -23.08 -7.52
C THR A 230 -15.22 -22.46 -6.30
N VAL A 231 -16.48 -22.07 -6.44
CA VAL A 231 -17.25 -21.43 -5.37
C VAL A 231 -18.08 -22.44 -4.60
N THR A 232 -18.57 -23.46 -5.30
CA THR A 232 -19.43 -24.52 -4.75
C THR A 232 -18.73 -25.87 -4.75
N PRO A 233 -19.03 -26.75 -3.78
CA PRO A 233 -18.46 -28.08 -3.75
C PRO A 233 -18.81 -28.87 -5.02
N CYS A 234 -17.92 -29.78 -5.39
CA CYS A 234 -18.12 -30.70 -6.53
C CYS A 234 -18.33 -30.02 -7.90
N THR A 235 -17.98 -28.72 -8.01
CA THR A 235 -18.00 -28.05 -9.32
C THR A 235 -17.07 -28.75 -10.29
N GLN A 236 -17.63 -29.12 -11.47
CA GLN A 236 -16.89 -29.78 -12.51
C GLN A 236 -16.33 -28.77 -13.51
N LEU A 237 -15.05 -28.90 -13.82
CA LEU A 237 -14.35 -28.14 -14.85
C LEU A 237 -14.15 -29.05 -16.07
N GLN A 238 -14.66 -28.64 -17.21
CA GLN A 238 -14.35 -29.21 -18.51
C GLN A 238 -13.29 -28.32 -19.16
N ILE A 239 -12.11 -28.87 -19.34
CA ILE A 239 -10.96 -28.15 -19.91
C ILE A 239 -10.64 -28.78 -21.25
N THR A 240 -10.71 -28.00 -22.32
CA THR A 240 -10.24 -28.41 -23.64
C THR A 240 -8.92 -27.71 -23.90
N GLU A 241 -7.85 -28.46 -24.10
CA GLU A 241 -6.51 -27.94 -24.46
C GLU A 241 -6.12 -28.53 -25.82
N ASN A 242 -5.96 -27.67 -26.83
CA ASN A 242 -5.61 -28.06 -28.20
C ASN A 242 -6.50 -29.19 -28.76
N GLY A 243 -7.79 -29.15 -28.45
CA GLY A 243 -8.78 -30.14 -28.89
C GLY A 243 -8.81 -31.43 -28.07
N VAL A 244 -8.09 -31.53 -26.98
CA VAL A 244 -8.14 -32.64 -26.02
C VAL A 244 -8.95 -32.25 -24.80
N ASP A 245 -9.93 -33.04 -24.42
CA ASP A 245 -10.85 -32.77 -23.32
C ASP A 245 -10.42 -33.45 -22.03
N TYR A 246 -10.45 -32.67 -20.95
CA TYR A 246 -10.18 -33.09 -19.58
C TYR A 246 -11.35 -32.70 -18.68
N THR A 247 -11.72 -33.62 -17.77
CA THR A 247 -12.71 -33.34 -16.72
C THR A 247 -12.02 -33.33 -15.37
N ILE A 248 -12.08 -32.20 -14.69
CA ILE A 248 -11.46 -32.01 -13.38
C ILE A 248 -12.51 -31.57 -12.35
N ILE A 249 -12.50 -32.22 -11.20
CA ILE A 249 -13.30 -31.79 -10.04
C ILE A 249 -12.33 -31.46 -8.93
N PRO A 250 -12.11 -30.15 -8.62
CA PRO A 250 -11.27 -29.74 -7.51
C PRO A 250 -11.81 -30.33 -6.20
N LYS A 251 -10.91 -30.83 -5.38
CA LYS A 251 -11.27 -31.47 -4.11
C LYS A 251 -11.89 -30.48 -3.11
N TYR A 252 -11.44 -29.24 -3.15
CA TYR A 252 -11.89 -28.17 -2.27
C TYR A 252 -12.33 -26.97 -3.11
N GLU A 253 -13.45 -26.39 -2.74
CA GLU A 253 -13.90 -25.08 -3.24
C GLU A 253 -13.17 -23.93 -2.55
N LYS A 254 -13.31 -22.71 -3.09
CA LYS A 254 -12.80 -21.45 -2.51
C LYS A 254 -11.29 -21.39 -2.32
N GLN A 255 -10.56 -22.16 -3.11
CA GLN A 255 -9.12 -22.21 -3.17
C GLN A 255 -8.67 -22.12 -4.63
N PHE A 256 -7.68 -21.28 -4.93
CA PHE A 256 -7.08 -21.25 -6.25
C PHE A 256 -6.22 -22.49 -6.48
N ASN A 257 -6.57 -23.23 -7.55
CA ASN A 257 -5.74 -24.27 -8.13
C ASN A 257 -5.13 -23.71 -9.42
N TYR A 258 -3.82 -23.87 -9.59
CA TYR A 258 -3.09 -23.38 -10.75
C TYR A 258 -2.97 -24.49 -11.78
N TYR A 259 -3.47 -24.23 -12.98
CA TYR A 259 -3.42 -25.17 -14.09
C TYR A 259 -2.39 -24.67 -15.11
N ASN A 260 -1.37 -25.50 -15.36
CA ASN A 260 -0.38 -25.21 -16.39
C ASN A 260 -0.93 -25.67 -17.74
N MET A 261 -1.11 -24.76 -18.67
CA MET A 261 -1.78 -24.97 -19.95
C MET A 261 -1.00 -24.30 -21.09
N LYS A 262 -1.15 -24.85 -22.30
CA LYS A 262 -0.46 -24.30 -23.49
C LYS A 262 -1.33 -24.41 -24.73
N GLY A 263 -1.28 -23.39 -25.60
CA GLY A 263 -2.00 -23.36 -26.88
C GLY A 263 -3.41 -22.79 -26.75
N ASP A 264 -4.37 -23.37 -27.43
CA ASP A 264 -5.76 -22.95 -27.41
C ASP A 264 -6.50 -23.67 -26.29
N ILE A 265 -6.99 -22.91 -25.33
CA ILE A 265 -7.59 -23.41 -24.10
C ILE A 265 -9.00 -22.86 -23.96
N SER A 266 -9.95 -23.75 -23.71
CA SER A 266 -11.29 -23.38 -23.26
C SER A 266 -11.62 -24.12 -21.96
N VAL A 267 -12.18 -23.42 -21.03
CA VAL A 267 -12.66 -23.98 -19.76
C VAL A 267 -14.13 -23.66 -19.61
N SER A 268 -14.95 -24.68 -19.37
CA SER A 268 -16.34 -24.50 -18.95
C SER A 268 -16.57 -25.16 -17.60
N ALA A 269 -17.28 -24.48 -16.73
CA ALA A 269 -17.57 -24.94 -15.38
C ALA A 269 -19.07 -25.20 -15.20
N SER A 270 -19.43 -26.25 -14.43
CA SER A 270 -20.84 -26.52 -14.12
C SER A 270 -21.51 -25.41 -13.33
N GLU A 271 -20.72 -24.66 -12.55
CA GLU A 271 -21.13 -23.49 -11.75
C GLU A 271 -20.15 -22.35 -11.92
N ASN A 272 -20.51 -21.15 -11.47
CA ASN A 272 -19.60 -20.00 -11.52
C ASN A 272 -18.32 -20.27 -10.73
N CYS A 273 -17.18 -19.94 -11.33
CA CYS A 273 -15.86 -20.04 -10.73
C CYS A 273 -15.14 -18.71 -10.84
N TYR A 274 -14.23 -18.42 -9.93
CA TYR A 274 -13.26 -17.36 -10.10
C TYR A 274 -12.14 -17.82 -11.02
N PHE A 275 -12.01 -17.15 -12.16
CA PHE A 275 -10.88 -17.31 -13.06
C PHE A 275 -9.90 -16.18 -12.82
N GLY A 276 -8.72 -16.50 -12.31
CA GLY A 276 -7.64 -15.52 -12.15
C GLY A 276 -7.04 -15.13 -13.50
N LYS A 277 -6.32 -14.03 -13.50
CA LYS A 277 -5.55 -13.59 -14.66
C LYS A 277 -4.47 -14.66 -14.96
N PRO A 278 -4.37 -15.17 -16.18
CA PRO A 278 -3.35 -16.16 -16.52
C PRO A 278 -1.97 -15.53 -16.51
N VAL A 279 -1.02 -16.23 -15.92
CA VAL A 279 0.40 -15.81 -15.89
C VAL A 279 1.12 -16.51 -17.03
N LEU A 280 1.53 -15.74 -18.04
CA LEU A 280 2.30 -16.29 -19.16
C LEU A 280 3.74 -16.57 -18.68
N LEU A 281 4.18 -17.82 -18.83
CA LEU A 281 5.53 -18.25 -18.50
C LEU A 281 6.49 -17.87 -19.64
N LYS A 282 6.75 -16.57 -19.74
CA LYS A 282 7.59 -16.00 -20.79
C LYS A 282 8.31 -14.76 -20.27
N GLN A 283 9.62 -14.73 -20.46
CA GLN A 283 10.42 -13.55 -20.20
C GLN A 283 10.38 -12.57 -21.39
N HIS A 284 10.36 -11.28 -21.08
CA HIS A 284 10.46 -10.20 -22.06
C HIS A 284 11.93 -9.82 -22.25
N PRO A 285 12.46 -9.91 -23.48
CA PRO A 285 13.84 -9.52 -23.76
C PRO A 285 14.09 -8.06 -23.39
N GLY A 286 15.23 -7.80 -22.74
CA GLY A 286 15.61 -6.45 -22.33
C GLY A 286 15.07 -5.99 -20.96
N SER A 287 14.14 -6.72 -20.38
CA SER A 287 13.68 -6.48 -19.01
C SER A 287 14.49 -7.31 -18.01
N LYS A 288 14.62 -6.81 -16.78
CA LYS A 288 15.25 -7.58 -15.69
C LYS A 288 14.40 -8.81 -15.38
N LYS A 289 15.04 -9.94 -15.07
CA LYS A 289 14.32 -11.17 -14.67
C LYS A 289 13.67 -11.02 -13.32
N LEU A 290 14.37 -10.35 -12.39
CA LEU A 290 13.90 -10.13 -11.03
C LEU A 290 14.13 -8.69 -10.57
N VAL A 291 13.06 -8.06 -10.09
CA VAL A 291 13.10 -6.83 -9.31
C VAL A 291 12.54 -7.14 -7.94
N LEU A 292 13.39 -7.13 -6.91
CA LEU A 292 13.02 -7.50 -5.54
C LEU A 292 13.22 -6.33 -4.58
N ASN A 293 12.16 -5.90 -3.95
CA ASN A 293 12.11 -4.83 -2.98
C ASN A 293 11.96 -5.44 -1.58
N ILE A 294 13.03 -5.41 -0.77
CA ILE A 294 13.07 -5.95 0.59
C ILE A 294 12.81 -4.80 1.57
N PHE A 295 11.57 -4.67 2.01
CA PHE A 295 11.19 -3.67 3.00
C PHE A 295 11.32 -4.24 4.41
N VAL A 296 12.12 -3.58 5.25
CA VAL A 296 12.33 -3.95 6.66
C VAL A 296 11.83 -2.82 7.55
N ASP A 297 10.63 -2.99 8.11
CA ASP A 297 9.97 -1.99 8.96
C ASP A 297 10.84 -1.61 10.16
N GLY A 298 11.19 -0.33 10.23
CA GLY A 298 11.93 0.24 11.34
C GLY A 298 13.42 -0.13 11.43
N LEU A 299 14.07 -0.53 10.33
CA LEU A 299 15.52 -0.80 10.31
C LEU A 299 16.30 0.53 10.36
N PRO A 300 16.96 0.86 11.50
CA PRO A 300 17.61 2.15 11.67
C PRO A 300 18.99 2.17 11.04
N PHE A 301 19.19 2.94 9.97
CA PHE A 301 20.52 3.09 9.39
C PHE A 301 21.51 3.79 10.32
N SER A 302 21.02 4.62 11.25
CA SER A 302 21.86 5.26 12.27
C SER A 302 22.72 4.28 13.09
N VAL A 303 22.29 3.02 13.20
CA VAL A 303 23.04 1.93 13.84
C VAL A 303 24.00 1.25 12.86
N LEU A 304 23.55 1.05 11.61
CA LEU A 304 24.36 0.44 10.56
C LEU A 304 25.43 1.39 9.98
N LYS A 305 25.32 2.68 10.23
CA LYS A 305 26.30 3.69 9.78
C LYS A 305 27.68 3.42 10.35
N ASP A 306 27.79 2.83 11.54
CA ASP A 306 29.01 2.21 12.02
C ASP A 306 29.24 0.89 11.30
N MET A 307 30.17 0.87 10.34
CA MET A 307 30.44 -0.27 9.48
C MET A 307 30.92 -1.51 10.25
N GLU A 308 31.50 -1.35 11.43
CA GLU A 308 31.87 -2.47 12.29
C GLU A 308 30.62 -3.11 12.89
N THR A 309 29.71 -2.31 13.42
CA THR A 309 28.40 -2.76 13.89
C THR A 309 27.61 -3.42 12.75
N PHE A 310 27.60 -2.85 11.57
CA PHE A 310 26.94 -3.44 10.41
C PHE A 310 27.48 -4.85 10.13
N LYS A 311 28.80 -5.01 9.97
CA LYS A 311 29.46 -6.31 9.74
C LYS A 311 29.22 -7.31 10.86
N ASN A 312 29.07 -6.87 12.09
CA ASN A 312 28.87 -7.75 13.23
C ASN A 312 27.43 -8.26 13.38
N TYR A 313 26.45 -7.43 13.02
CA TYR A 313 25.04 -7.76 13.24
C TYR A 313 24.25 -8.08 11.97
N MET A 314 24.70 -7.62 10.81
CA MET A 314 24.13 -7.98 9.52
C MET A 314 25.23 -8.30 8.48
N PRO A 315 26.12 -9.29 8.77
CA PRO A 315 27.25 -9.60 7.90
C PRO A 315 26.86 -10.03 6.49
N TYR A 316 25.77 -10.76 6.33
CA TYR A 316 25.33 -11.26 5.04
C TYR A 316 24.69 -10.16 4.19
N THR A 317 23.88 -9.31 4.80
CA THR A 317 23.33 -8.10 4.15
C THR A 317 24.47 -7.16 3.75
N PHE A 318 25.43 -6.94 4.64
CA PHE A 318 26.62 -6.14 4.33
C PHE A 318 27.38 -6.70 3.13
N ALA A 319 27.69 -8.00 3.14
CA ALA A 319 28.42 -8.65 2.05
C ALA A 319 27.65 -8.54 0.73
N PHE A 320 26.33 -8.84 0.75
CA PHE A 320 25.49 -8.83 -0.43
C PHE A 320 25.40 -7.43 -1.08
N PHE A 321 25.17 -6.37 -0.29
CA PHE A 321 25.05 -5.01 -0.81
C PHE A 321 26.39 -4.27 -0.98
N SER A 322 27.50 -4.82 -0.49
CA SER A 322 28.84 -4.30 -0.80
C SER A 322 29.22 -4.43 -2.27
N GLU A 323 28.59 -5.36 -2.99
CA GLU A 323 28.72 -5.51 -4.45
C GLU A 323 27.85 -4.51 -5.24
N GLY A 324 27.09 -3.66 -4.54
CA GLY A 324 26.23 -2.62 -5.11
C GLY A 324 26.38 -1.30 -4.37
N THR A 325 25.28 -0.64 -4.04
CA THR A 325 25.27 0.68 -3.38
C THR A 325 24.71 0.61 -1.96
N ILE A 326 25.39 1.23 -0.99
CA ILE A 326 24.89 1.46 0.36
C ILE A 326 24.76 2.97 0.57
N CYS A 327 23.52 3.47 0.78
CA CYS A 327 23.24 4.87 1.02
C CYS A 327 23.35 5.22 2.51
N THR A 328 24.16 6.22 2.85
CA THR A 328 24.43 6.60 4.25
C THR A 328 23.63 7.79 4.76
N ASN A 329 23.03 8.55 3.84
CA ASN A 329 22.26 9.76 4.13
C ASN A 329 20.84 9.71 3.53
N ALA A 330 20.16 8.56 3.70
CA ALA A 330 18.75 8.43 3.31
C ALA A 330 17.83 8.78 4.49
N PHE A 331 16.79 9.58 4.23
CA PHE A 331 15.85 10.04 5.24
C PHE A 331 14.41 9.75 4.85
N SER A 332 13.62 9.36 5.85
CA SER A 332 12.19 9.10 5.70
C SER A 332 11.39 10.40 5.56
N ASN A 333 10.25 10.32 4.88
CA ASN A 333 9.33 11.46 4.73
C ASN A 333 8.42 11.63 5.95
N SER A 334 8.32 10.62 6.83
CA SER A 334 7.56 10.70 8.07
C SER A 334 8.16 9.83 9.16
N GLU A 335 7.71 10.04 10.40
CA GLU A 335 8.16 9.26 11.55
C GLU A 335 7.50 7.90 11.69
N TRP A 336 6.55 7.54 10.81
CA TRP A 336 5.86 6.25 10.88
C TRP A 336 5.48 5.68 9.51
N THR A 337 5.15 4.39 9.49
CA THR A 337 5.04 3.56 8.29
C THR A 337 4.01 4.07 7.28
N TYR A 338 2.80 4.44 7.73
CA TYR A 338 1.69 4.74 6.84
C TYR A 338 1.98 5.85 5.82
N PRO A 339 2.46 7.05 6.22
CA PRO A 339 2.85 8.08 5.26
C PRO A 339 4.17 7.77 4.56
N SER A 340 5.17 7.21 5.28
CA SER A 340 6.48 6.94 4.67
C SER A 340 6.40 5.95 3.51
N VAL A 341 5.63 4.87 3.66
CA VAL A 341 5.46 3.89 2.57
C VAL A 341 4.61 4.47 1.44
N GLY A 342 3.64 5.33 1.75
CA GLY A 342 2.94 6.14 0.74
C GLY A 342 3.91 6.94 -0.13
N SER A 343 4.86 7.65 0.51
CA SER A 343 5.91 8.40 -0.18
C SER A 343 6.84 7.53 -1.01
N ILE A 344 7.29 6.40 -0.47
CA ILE A 344 8.17 5.45 -1.18
C ILE A 344 7.47 4.85 -2.41
N ALA A 345 6.19 4.48 -2.27
CA ALA A 345 5.43 3.84 -3.33
C ALA A 345 5.00 4.80 -4.45
N SER A 346 4.82 6.10 -4.14
CA SER A 346 4.29 7.09 -5.08
C SER A 346 5.33 8.10 -5.58
N GLY A 347 6.46 8.25 -4.89
CA GLY A 347 7.44 9.31 -5.16
C GLY A 347 6.96 10.71 -4.73
N LEU A 348 5.91 10.82 -3.93
CA LEU A 348 5.31 12.08 -3.47
C LEU A 348 5.58 12.32 -1.99
N ASP A 349 5.71 13.57 -1.59
CA ASP A 349 5.73 13.92 -0.17
C ASP A 349 4.38 13.66 0.49
N SER A 350 4.36 13.48 1.82
CA SER A 350 3.14 13.14 2.56
C SER A 350 2.04 14.19 2.40
N THR A 351 2.42 15.45 2.22
CA THR A 351 1.49 16.57 1.94
C THR A 351 0.87 16.52 0.55
N GLU A 352 1.43 15.73 -0.36
CA GLU A 352 0.92 15.60 -1.73
C GLU A 352 0.06 14.34 -1.88
N HIS A 353 0.54 13.17 -1.38
CA HIS A 353 -0.26 11.95 -1.43
C HIS A 353 -1.30 11.84 -0.31
N MET A 354 -1.22 12.73 0.70
CA MET A 354 -2.22 12.90 1.75
C MET A 354 -2.45 11.73 2.69
N MET A 355 -1.66 10.69 2.62
CA MET A 355 -1.73 9.57 3.57
C MET A 355 -1.15 9.97 4.93
N LEU A 356 -1.74 10.98 5.55
CA LEU A 356 -1.29 11.52 6.83
C LEU A 356 -1.91 10.78 8.01
N ASN A 357 -3.20 10.53 7.91
CA ASN A 357 -3.95 9.82 8.94
C ASN A 357 -4.98 8.90 8.25
N PRO A 358 -5.01 7.60 8.56
CA PRO A 358 -5.95 6.65 7.95
C PRO A 358 -7.42 7.03 8.10
N ASN A 359 -7.77 7.87 9.07
CA ASN A 359 -9.13 8.36 9.23
C ASN A 359 -9.49 9.50 8.27
N ILE A 360 -8.47 10.21 7.75
CA ILE A 360 -8.66 11.33 6.82
C ILE A 360 -8.48 10.84 5.39
N THR A 361 -7.43 10.05 5.15
CA THR A 361 -7.11 9.51 3.83
C THR A 361 -6.94 8.02 3.94
N ALA A 362 -7.88 7.27 3.41
CA ALA A 362 -7.90 5.82 3.58
C ALA A 362 -6.96 5.08 2.61
N ALA A 363 -6.60 5.69 1.47
CA ALA A 363 -5.82 5.02 0.43
C ALA A 363 -4.95 6.00 -0.36
N ILE A 364 -3.94 5.47 -1.04
CA ILE A 364 -3.17 6.21 -2.06
C ILE A 364 -4.16 6.75 -3.10
N PRO A 365 -4.17 8.05 -3.41
CA PRO A 365 -5.07 8.63 -4.40
C PRO A 365 -5.02 7.91 -5.74
N SER A 366 -6.17 7.69 -6.36
CA SER A 366 -6.29 6.87 -7.57
C SER A 366 -5.64 7.49 -8.82
N ASP A 367 -5.41 8.79 -8.80
CA ASP A 367 -4.75 9.56 -9.86
C ASP A 367 -3.22 9.54 -9.77
N ILE A 368 -2.67 8.87 -8.76
CA ILE A 368 -1.23 8.69 -8.56
C ILE A 368 -0.83 7.29 -9.01
N THR A 369 0.17 7.17 -9.87
CA THR A 369 0.72 5.88 -10.25
C THR A 369 1.73 5.38 -9.22
N THR A 370 1.53 4.17 -8.73
CA THR A 370 2.43 3.55 -7.76
C THR A 370 3.60 2.85 -8.46
N LEU A 371 4.68 2.60 -7.71
CA LEU A 371 5.83 1.86 -8.21
C LEU A 371 5.42 0.50 -8.82
N ALA A 372 4.53 -0.24 -8.16
CA ALA A 372 4.07 -1.53 -8.66
C ALA A 372 3.30 -1.40 -9.99
N GLU A 373 2.50 -0.34 -10.17
CA GLU A 373 1.81 -0.06 -11.42
C GLU A 373 2.78 0.25 -12.56
N TYR A 374 3.87 0.99 -12.30
CA TYR A 374 4.93 1.21 -13.31
C TYR A 374 5.50 -0.11 -13.84
N PHE A 375 5.82 -1.05 -12.96
CA PHE A 375 6.37 -2.35 -13.35
C PHE A 375 5.31 -3.26 -13.99
N HIS A 376 4.08 -3.25 -13.48
CA HIS A 376 2.96 -3.99 -14.06
C HIS A 376 2.68 -3.57 -15.50
N GLU A 377 2.70 -2.27 -15.80
CA GLU A 377 2.52 -1.74 -17.15
C GLU A 377 3.65 -2.16 -18.12
N GLN A 378 4.82 -2.52 -17.60
CA GLN A 378 5.92 -3.08 -18.39
C GLN A 378 5.86 -4.62 -18.54
N GLY A 379 4.78 -5.24 -18.08
CA GLY A 379 4.56 -6.67 -18.26
C GLY A 379 5.25 -7.57 -17.22
N TYR A 380 5.73 -7.00 -16.11
CA TYR A 380 6.20 -7.80 -14.99
C TYR A 380 5.02 -8.49 -14.31
N TYR A 381 5.22 -9.72 -13.86
CA TYR A 381 4.33 -10.35 -12.91
C TYR A 381 4.62 -9.78 -11.53
N THR A 382 3.67 -9.06 -10.99
CA THR A 382 3.86 -8.22 -9.80
C THR A 382 3.29 -8.89 -8.56
N GLN A 383 4.11 -9.03 -7.52
CA GLN A 383 3.77 -9.77 -6.31
C GLN A 383 4.09 -8.98 -5.05
N MET A 384 3.20 -9.05 -4.06
CA MET A 384 3.41 -8.54 -2.71
C MET A 384 3.35 -9.71 -1.72
N ILE A 385 4.33 -9.78 -0.80
CA ILE A 385 4.34 -10.76 0.29
C ILE A 385 4.58 -10.04 1.61
N GLY A 386 3.64 -10.07 2.54
CA GLY A 386 3.85 -9.40 3.80
C GLY A 386 2.72 -9.50 4.80
N GLY A 387 2.93 -8.90 5.97
CA GLY A 387 1.98 -8.88 7.06
C GLY A 387 1.80 -7.51 7.71
N ASN A 388 2.35 -6.46 7.11
CA ASN A 388 2.26 -5.12 7.66
C ASN A 388 0.85 -4.55 7.50
N TRP A 389 0.20 -4.20 8.62
CA TRP A 389 -1.17 -3.65 8.62
C TRP A 389 -1.27 -2.21 8.08
N ARG A 390 -0.15 -1.56 7.79
CA ARG A 390 -0.11 -0.25 7.12
C ARG A 390 0.10 -0.36 5.62
N ILE A 391 0.50 -1.54 5.15
CA ILE A 391 0.71 -1.85 3.73
C ILE A 391 -0.31 -2.93 3.37
N VAL A 392 -1.53 -2.49 3.12
CA VAL A 392 -2.65 -3.40 2.91
C VAL A 392 -3.53 -2.90 1.76
N PRO A 393 -4.27 -3.80 1.12
CA PRO A 393 -5.13 -3.46 0.00
C PRO A 393 -6.08 -2.27 0.23
N PRO A 394 -6.73 -2.14 1.41
CA PRO A 394 -7.62 -1.01 1.68
C PRO A 394 -6.95 0.36 1.64
N TYR A 395 -5.65 0.41 1.84
CA TYR A 395 -4.88 1.65 1.73
C TYR A 395 -4.30 1.88 0.32
N GLY A 396 -4.78 1.14 -0.67
CA GLY A 396 -4.36 1.28 -2.06
C GLY A 396 -3.08 0.53 -2.42
N HIS A 397 -2.47 -0.19 -1.46
CA HIS A 397 -1.22 -0.91 -1.67
C HIS A 397 -1.37 -2.21 -2.47
N SER A 398 -2.57 -2.60 -2.88
CA SER A 398 -2.76 -3.71 -3.82
C SER A 398 -2.69 -3.28 -5.30
N ARG A 399 -2.68 -1.98 -5.56
CA ARG A 399 -2.65 -1.46 -6.93
C ARG A 399 -1.34 -1.83 -7.62
N GLY A 400 -1.46 -2.30 -8.84
CA GLY A 400 -0.32 -2.74 -9.63
C GLY A 400 0.20 -4.14 -9.28
N TYR A 401 -0.38 -4.85 -8.31
CA TYR A 401 0.01 -6.22 -7.97
C TYR A 401 -0.96 -7.24 -8.58
N ASP A 402 -0.43 -8.21 -9.32
CA ASP A 402 -1.18 -9.37 -9.82
C ASP A 402 -1.50 -10.36 -8.70
N GLN A 403 -0.61 -10.48 -7.69
CA GLN A 403 -0.77 -11.36 -6.55
C GLN A 403 -0.38 -10.66 -5.25
N TYR A 404 -1.21 -10.85 -4.22
CA TYR A 404 -0.98 -10.26 -2.90
C TYR A 404 -1.09 -11.34 -1.83
N ILE A 405 0.05 -11.81 -1.32
CA ILE A 405 0.13 -12.80 -0.25
C ILE A 405 0.24 -12.05 1.08
N TYR A 406 -0.79 -12.19 1.90
CA TYR A 406 -0.91 -11.41 3.12
C TYR A 406 -1.32 -12.30 4.31
N GLN A 407 -0.72 -12.05 5.45
CA GLN A 407 -1.16 -12.59 6.73
C GLN A 407 -1.30 -11.46 7.74
N HIS A 408 -2.51 -11.29 8.25
CA HIS A 408 -2.87 -10.21 9.17
C HIS A 408 -2.42 -10.50 10.60
N GLY A 409 -2.09 -9.43 11.31
CA GLY A 409 -1.94 -9.40 12.76
C GLY A 409 -0.59 -8.89 13.23
N TYR A 410 -0.49 -8.64 14.53
CA TYR A 410 0.76 -8.28 15.19
C TYR A 410 1.86 -9.35 15.01
N THR A 411 1.44 -10.55 14.69
CA THR A 411 2.28 -11.69 14.45
C THR A 411 2.29 -12.07 12.98
N GLY A 412 2.14 -11.09 12.08
CA GLY A 412 2.13 -11.32 10.63
C GLY A 412 3.19 -12.32 10.17
N LEU A 413 3.37 -12.50 8.89
CA LEU A 413 4.42 -13.37 8.38
C LEU A 413 5.76 -12.98 9.00
N THR A 414 6.42 -13.91 9.67
CA THR A 414 7.79 -13.72 10.17
C THR A 414 8.79 -13.81 9.02
N VAL A 415 10.01 -13.31 9.23
CA VAL A 415 11.04 -13.30 8.18
C VAL A 415 11.28 -14.67 7.56
N GLU A 416 11.27 -15.76 8.34
CA GLU A 416 11.46 -17.12 7.82
C GLU A 416 10.32 -17.55 6.89
N ASN A 417 9.09 -17.19 7.21
CA ASN A 417 7.93 -17.48 6.37
C ASN A 417 8.00 -16.67 5.08
N ILE A 418 8.33 -15.38 5.17
CA ILE A 418 8.45 -14.50 4.01
C ILE A 418 9.57 -14.96 3.08
N VAL A 419 10.72 -15.31 3.61
CA VAL A 419 11.84 -15.85 2.81
C VAL A 419 11.43 -17.15 2.10
N THR A 420 10.77 -18.07 2.80
CA THR A 420 10.28 -19.32 2.20
C THR A 420 9.25 -19.07 1.11
N ASP A 421 8.26 -18.22 1.37
CA ASP A 421 7.25 -17.86 0.37
C ASP A 421 7.88 -17.16 -0.83
N THR A 422 8.83 -16.25 -0.60
CA THR A 422 9.55 -15.55 -1.67
C THR A 422 10.27 -16.54 -2.58
N ILE A 423 11.05 -17.47 -2.02
CA ILE A 423 11.77 -18.48 -2.81
C ILE A 423 10.79 -19.37 -3.59
N ASN A 424 9.68 -19.77 -2.97
CA ASN A 424 8.64 -20.55 -3.65
C ASN A 424 8.05 -19.79 -4.86
N GLN A 425 7.81 -18.49 -4.72
CA GLN A 425 7.30 -17.67 -5.83
C GLN A 425 8.37 -17.49 -6.92
N LEU A 426 9.64 -17.24 -6.53
CA LEU A 426 10.76 -17.13 -7.48
C LEU A 426 10.92 -18.40 -8.31
N GLN A 427 10.81 -19.57 -7.70
CA GLN A 427 10.87 -20.87 -8.39
C GLN A 427 9.65 -21.10 -9.29
N THR A 428 8.45 -20.78 -8.80
CA THR A 428 7.21 -21.00 -9.54
C THR A 428 7.17 -20.18 -10.83
N PHE A 429 7.62 -18.94 -10.77
CA PHE A 429 7.52 -17.98 -11.87
C PHE A 429 8.88 -17.63 -12.50
N GLN A 430 9.88 -18.53 -12.40
CA GLN A 430 11.23 -18.33 -12.93
C GLN A 430 11.26 -18.02 -14.43
N ASP A 431 10.25 -18.45 -15.17
CA ASP A 431 10.13 -18.27 -16.62
C ASP A 431 9.41 -16.97 -17.00
N THR A 432 9.15 -16.07 -16.04
CA THR A 432 8.58 -14.74 -16.30
C THR A 432 9.42 -13.64 -15.63
N ASN A 433 9.24 -12.38 -16.02
CA ASN A 433 9.86 -11.26 -15.33
C ASN A 433 9.07 -10.96 -14.07
N GLN A 434 9.73 -10.94 -12.91
CA GLN A 434 9.07 -10.78 -11.63
C GLN A 434 9.42 -9.43 -10.99
N PHE A 435 8.38 -8.74 -10.52
CA PHE A 435 8.51 -7.62 -9.59
C PHE A 435 7.92 -8.05 -8.24
N MET A 436 8.74 -8.04 -7.21
CA MET A 436 8.31 -8.46 -5.87
C MET A 436 8.59 -7.38 -4.85
N TRP A 437 7.63 -7.20 -3.94
CA TRP A 437 7.82 -6.43 -2.73
C TRP A 437 7.55 -7.33 -1.53
N ILE A 438 8.55 -7.50 -0.68
CA ILE A 438 8.41 -8.29 0.54
C ILE A 438 8.54 -7.38 1.76
N THR A 439 7.73 -7.66 2.80
CA THR A 439 7.64 -6.79 3.98
C THR A 439 7.99 -7.55 5.25
N LEU A 440 9.08 -7.18 5.89
CA LEU A 440 9.56 -7.76 7.15
C LEU A 440 9.21 -6.84 8.32
N MET A 441 8.43 -7.35 9.27
CA MET A 441 7.99 -6.61 10.45
C MET A 441 8.73 -6.94 11.74
N ASP A 442 9.70 -7.81 11.67
CA ASP A 442 10.34 -8.41 12.83
C ASP A 442 11.05 -7.39 13.74
N LEU A 443 11.53 -6.27 13.20
CA LEU A 443 12.10 -5.19 14.00
C LEU A 443 11.06 -4.28 14.65
N HIS A 444 9.90 -4.11 14.04
CA HIS A 444 8.80 -3.36 14.64
C HIS A 444 8.36 -3.97 15.97
N GLN A 445 8.39 -5.29 16.08
CA GLN A 445 7.90 -6.04 17.23
C GLN A 445 8.86 -6.02 18.43
N VAL A 446 10.11 -5.63 18.23
CA VAL A 446 11.14 -5.63 19.29
C VAL A 446 10.77 -4.74 20.47
N ALA A 447 10.20 -3.57 20.19
CA ALA A 447 9.80 -2.61 21.22
C ALA A 447 8.66 -3.12 22.11
N ASP A 448 7.81 -3.98 21.59
CA ASP A 448 6.61 -4.50 22.24
C ASP A 448 6.80 -5.91 22.82
N ASP A 449 8.01 -6.49 22.70
CA ASP A 449 8.33 -7.87 23.10
C ASP A 449 7.42 -8.95 22.45
N LEU A 450 6.86 -8.64 21.29
CA LEU A 450 5.98 -9.55 20.58
C LEU A 450 6.77 -10.52 19.70
N ASN A 451 6.45 -11.80 19.79
CA ASN A 451 6.97 -12.86 18.92
C ASN A 451 8.48 -12.87 18.70
N LEU A 452 9.25 -12.48 19.69
CA LEU A 452 10.71 -12.55 19.60
C LEU A 452 11.15 -14.02 19.39
N PRO A 453 11.96 -14.30 18.36
CA PRO A 453 12.52 -15.63 18.15
C PRO A 453 13.24 -16.15 19.40
N VAL A 454 13.19 -17.45 19.60
CA VAL A 454 13.92 -18.08 20.73
C VAL A 454 15.42 -17.76 20.69
N TYR A 455 15.97 -17.61 19.48
CA TYR A 455 17.36 -17.16 19.29
C TYR A 455 17.64 -15.82 19.96
N VAL A 456 16.77 -14.84 19.77
CA VAL A 456 16.89 -13.50 20.40
C VAL A 456 16.73 -13.63 21.90
N GLN A 457 15.69 -14.34 22.36
CA GLN A 457 15.40 -14.53 23.78
C GLN A 457 16.54 -15.24 24.53
N LYS A 458 17.19 -16.21 23.90
CA LYS A 458 18.35 -16.93 24.47
C LYS A 458 19.53 -15.99 24.75
N ASN A 459 19.72 -14.99 23.91
CA ASN A 459 20.85 -14.06 24.01
C ASN A 459 20.61 -12.89 24.97
N LEU A 460 19.42 -12.78 25.55
CA LEU A 460 19.07 -11.74 26.51
C LEU A 460 19.23 -12.24 27.94
N SER A 461 19.90 -11.46 28.78
CA SER A 461 19.98 -11.73 30.22
C SER A 461 18.63 -11.49 30.91
N LEU A 462 18.49 -12.05 32.14
CA LEU A 462 17.28 -11.78 32.94
C LEU A 462 17.14 -10.29 33.30
N GLU A 463 18.26 -9.58 33.49
CA GLU A 463 18.30 -8.15 33.76
C GLU A 463 17.71 -7.37 32.56
N GLN A 464 18.10 -7.69 31.35
CA GLN A 464 17.58 -7.08 30.13
C GLN A 464 16.07 -7.31 29.94
N ARG A 465 15.53 -8.38 30.51
CA ARG A 465 14.11 -8.73 30.46
C ARG A 465 13.25 -8.14 31.58
N GLN A 466 13.84 -7.50 32.56
CA GLN A 466 13.10 -6.87 33.66
C GLN A 466 12.37 -5.59 33.25
N TYR A 467 12.83 -4.96 32.16
CA TYR A 467 12.36 -3.65 31.79
C TYR A 467 11.22 -3.73 30.76
N MET A 468 10.02 -3.35 31.21
CA MET A 468 8.84 -3.23 30.34
C MET A 468 8.13 -1.90 30.59
N GLU A 469 8.05 -1.06 29.57
CA GLU A 469 7.14 0.10 29.58
C GLU A 469 5.76 -0.34 29.09
N LYS A 470 4.79 -0.36 30.00
CA LYS A 470 3.40 -0.68 29.65
C LYS A 470 2.68 0.54 29.07
N GLY A 471 1.84 0.32 28.06
CA GLY A 471 0.90 1.32 27.55
C GLY A 471 1.50 2.41 26.64
N LYS A 472 2.74 2.26 26.18
CA LYS A 472 3.33 3.14 25.18
C LYS A 472 3.66 2.36 23.89
N ASN A 473 3.25 2.89 22.74
CA ASN A 473 3.66 2.33 21.46
C ASN A 473 5.16 2.55 21.19
N SER A 474 5.72 1.86 20.20
CA SER A 474 7.14 1.89 19.86
C SER A 474 7.70 3.30 19.66
N VAL A 475 6.91 4.20 19.07
CA VAL A 475 7.31 5.60 18.80
C VAL A 475 7.48 6.42 20.08
N LYS A 476 6.67 6.15 21.11
CA LYS A 476 6.63 6.91 22.37
C LYS A 476 7.49 6.32 23.48
N GLN A 477 8.22 5.26 23.19
CA GLN A 477 9.07 4.61 24.19
C GLN A 477 10.36 5.39 24.42
N SER A 478 10.80 5.43 25.69
CA SER A 478 12.03 6.08 26.09
C SER A 478 13.27 5.28 25.67
N TYR A 479 14.42 5.96 25.58
CA TYR A 479 15.71 5.30 25.40
C TYR A 479 15.93 4.20 26.43
N ASN A 480 16.43 3.08 25.97
CA ASN A 480 16.79 1.95 26.79
C ASN A 480 17.87 1.11 26.10
N VAL A 481 19.02 0.99 26.75
CA VAL A 481 20.14 0.20 26.22
C VAL A 481 19.77 -1.26 25.98
N TYR A 482 18.92 -1.84 26.81
CA TYR A 482 18.49 -3.23 26.66
C TYR A 482 17.60 -3.45 25.44
N LYS A 483 16.79 -2.44 25.06
CA LYS A 483 16.04 -2.49 23.79
C LYS A 483 16.97 -2.43 22.58
N GLN A 484 18.02 -1.62 22.66
CA GLN A 484 19.03 -1.56 21.61
C GLN A 484 19.71 -2.92 21.42
N GLU A 485 20.16 -3.56 22.51
CA GLU A 485 20.78 -4.88 22.43
C GLU A 485 19.81 -5.94 21.87
N LYS A 486 18.56 -5.92 22.32
CA LYS A 486 17.50 -6.78 21.79
C LYS A 486 17.32 -6.58 20.28
N MET A 487 17.27 -5.34 19.83
CA MET A 487 17.16 -4.99 18.41
C MET A 487 18.36 -5.53 17.61
N LEU A 488 19.59 -5.38 18.14
CA LEU A 488 20.78 -5.89 17.46
C LEU A 488 20.75 -7.42 17.29
N TYR A 489 20.27 -8.17 18.29
CA TYR A 489 20.06 -9.61 18.15
C TYR A 489 18.95 -9.95 17.15
N GLN A 490 17.90 -9.14 17.09
CA GLN A 490 16.83 -9.32 16.10
C GLN A 490 17.34 -9.03 14.68
N MET A 491 18.14 -7.99 14.49
CA MET A 491 18.80 -7.69 13.22
C MET A 491 19.68 -8.87 12.77
N LYS A 492 20.46 -9.43 13.67
CA LYS A 492 21.29 -10.61 13.39
C LYS A 492 20.45 -11.83 12.99
N TYR A 493 19.30 -12.02 13.61
CA TYR A 493 18.37 -13.09 13.26
C TYR A 493 17.77 -12.88 11.87
N ILE A 494 17.31 -11.67 11.56
CA ILE A 494 16.79 -11.31 10.23
C ILE A 494 17.86 -11.52 9.16
N ASP A 495 19.07 -11.05 9.40
CA ASP A 495 20.20 -11.19 8.48
C ASP A 495 20.52 -12.67 8.18
N TYR A 496 20.45 -13.53 9.19
CA TYR A 496 20.62 -14.96 9.00
C TYR A 496 19.54 -15.59 8.11
N GLN A 497 18.29 -15.14 8.24
CA GLN A 497 17.20 -15.61 7.38
C GLN A 497 17.34 -15.04 5.96
N LEU A 498 17.68 -13.76 5.83
CA LEU A 498 17.92 -13.13 4.54
C LEU A 498 19.11 -13.75 3.78
N HIS A 499 20.10 -14.29 4.49
CA HIS A 499 21.20 -15.03 3.86
C HIS A 499 20.73 -16.19 2.99
N ILE A 500 19.65 -16.88 3.41
CA ILE A 500 19.05 -17.96 2.62
C ILE A 500 18.53 -17.41 1.28
N LEU A 501 17.86 -16.26 1.32
CA LEU A 501 17.35 -15.59 0.14
C LEU A 501 18.49 -15.06 -0.75
N TYR A 502 19.50 -14.42 -0.15
CA TYR A 502 20.66 -13.92 -0.89
C TYR A 502 21.42 -15.05 -1.59
N SER A 503 21.63 -16.17 -0.89
CA SER A 503 22.29 -17.34 -1.48
C SER A 503 21.49 -17.91 -2.66
N TYR A 504 20.16 -17.97 -2.53
CA TYR A 504 19.29 -18.39 -3.64
C TYR A 504 19.41 -17.45 -4.83
N ILE A 505 19.42 -16.13 -4.59
CA ILE A 505 19.56 -15.13 -5.65
C ILE A 505 20.91 -15.27 -6.36
N GLU A 506 22.01 -15.37 -5.61
CA GLU A 506 23.36 -15.51 -6.16
C GLU A 506 23.57 -16.82 -6.94
N GLU A 507 22.86 -17.89 -6.57
CA GLU A 507 22.89 -19.17 -7.28
C GLU A 507 22.13 -19.15 -8.61
N HIS A 508 21.00 -18.39 -8.69
CA HIS A 508 20.06 -18.50 -9.80
C HIS A 508 20.06 -17.28 -10.75
N TYR A 509 20.64 -16.15 -10.35
CA TYR A 509 20.61 -14.92 -11.12
C TYR A 509 22.01 -14.29 -11.22
N ASN A 510 22.26 -13.59 -12.32
CA ASN A 510 23.42 -12.72 -12.48
C ASN A 510 23.02 -11.26 -12.18
N ASP A 511 23.99 -10.41 -11.82
CA ASP A 511 23.72 -8.99 -11.52
C ASP A 511 23.08 -8.23 -12.69
N ASN A 512 23.30 -8.66 -13.94
CA ASN A 512 22.64 -8.09 -15.11
C ASN A 512 21.13 -8.42 -15.18
N ASP A 513 20.70 -9.48 -14.52
CA ASP A 513 19.33 -9.97 -14.54
C ASP A 513 18.46 -9.38 -13.43
N ILE A 514 19.09 -8.72 -12.44
CA ILE A 514 18.42 -8.33 -11.18
C ILE A 514 18.45 -6.83 -10.91
N ILE A 515 17.46 -6.38 -10.16
CA ILE A 515 17.43 -5.14 -9.38
C ILE A 515 16.95 -5.54 -7.99
N ILE A 516 17.84 -5.48 -7.00
CA ILE A 516 17.52 -5.82 -5.62
C ILE A 516 17.70 -4.58 -4.75
N SER A 517 16.72 -4.28 -3.94
CA SER A 517 16.83 -3.22 -2.94
C SER A 517 16.49 -3.74 -1.54
N LEU A 518 17.15 -3.18 -0.53
CA LEU A 518 16.75 -3.29 0.86
C LEU A 518 16.58 -1.89 1.42
N PHE A 519 15.41 -1.63 2.01
CA PHE A 519 15.12 -0.32 2.58
C PHE A 519 14.19 -0.42 3.78
N SER A 520 14.14 0.65 4.56
CA SER A 520 13.17 0.83 5.65
C SER A 520 12.32 2.08 5.42
N ASP A 521 11.25 2.20 6.15
CA ASP A 521 10.38 3.38 6.17
C ASP A 521 10.87 4.46 7.14
N HIS A 522 11.47 4.04 8.24
CA HIS A 522 12.05 4.84 9.31
C HIS A 522 12.98 3.99 10.18
N GLY A 523 13.59 4.58 11.19
CA GLY A 523 14.34 3.89 12.23
C GLY A 523 13.56 3.80 13.56
N GLN A 524 14.28 3.82 14.71
CA GLN A 524 13.72 3.57 16.04
C GLN A 524 14.01 4.73 17.01
N SER A 525 12.98 5.43 17.47
CA SER A 525 13.12 6.60 18.34
C SER A 525 13.69 6.27 19.73
N TYR A 526 13.46 5.06 20.25
CA TYR A 526 14.00 4.63 21.54
C TYR A 526 15.52 4.44 21.57
N LEU A 527 16.20 4.60 20.44
CA LEU A 527 17.67 4.65 20.37
C LEU A 527 18.25 6.02 20.73
N ALA A 528 17.42 7.07 20.76
CA ALA A 528 17.87 8.41 21.10
C ALA A 528 17.95 8.61 22.62
N ASN A 529 19.08 9.10 23.11
CA ASN A 529 19.29 9.43 24.52
C ASN A 529 18.35 10.55 25.05
N ASN A 530 17.83 11.37 24.15
CA ASN A 530 16.85 12.42 24.49
C ASN A 530 15.63 12.27 23.57
N PRO A 531 14.58 11.59 24.01
CA PRO A 531 13.39 11.33 23.20
C PRO A 531 12.42 12.51 23.10
N SER A 532 12.88 13.75 23.40
CA SER A 532 12.03 14.96 23.39
C SER A 532 11.48 15.30 22.01
N SER A 533 12.01 14.73 20.94
CA SER A 533 11.48 14.85 19.59
C SER A 533 11.45 13.49 18.89
N PRO A 534 10.30 13.06 18.36
CA PRO A 534 10.23 11.89 17.49
C PRO A 534 11.03 12.08 16.19
N LEU A 535 11.25 13.32 15.73
CA LEU A 535 12.13 13.64 14.61
C LEU A 535 13.59 13.74 15.06
N ASN A 536 14.20 12.61 15.31
CA ASN A 536 15.64 12.52 15.56
C ASN A 536 16.28 11.55 14.53
N ASN A 537 17.60 11.66 14.36
CA ASN A 537 18.30 10.87 13.35
C ASN A 537 18.14 9.34 13.52
N HIS A 538 17.91 8.85 14.74
CA HIS A 538 17.66 7.42 14.94
C HIS A 538 16.28 7.00 14.42
N ARG A 539 15.34 7.92 14.29
CA ARG A 539 14.02 7.67 13.72
C ARG A 539 13.95 7.98 12.23
N THR A 540 14.57 9.07 11.79
CA THR A 540 14.41 9.57 10.42
C THR A 540 15.44 9.02 9.43
N ASN A 541 16.65 8.61 9.88
CA ASN A 541 17.65 8.02 9.01
C ASN A 541 17.29 6.57 8.69
N MET A 542 16.74 6.37 7.48
CA MET A 542 16.28 5.09 6.98
C MET A 542 17.41 4.30 6.31
N SER A 543 17.29 2.99 6.30
CA SER A 543 18.18 2.15 5.50
C SER A 543 17.76 2.19 4.04
N MET A 544 18.73 2.25 3.12
CA MET A 544 18.51 2.16 1.67
C MET A 544 19.75 1.62 0.99
N MET A 545 19.62 0.47 0.32
CA MET A 545 20.72 -0.24 -0.33
C MET A 545 20.23 -0.86 -1.63
N PHE A 546 21.11 -0.98 -2.62
CA PHE A 546 20.78 -1.50 -3.94
C PHE A 546 21.84 -2.45 -4.46
N ARG A 547 21.45 -3.50 -5.20
CA ARG A 547 22.31 -4.41 -5.94
C ARG A 547 21.74 -4.71 -7.32
N GLY A 548 22.62 -4.82 -8.30
CA GLY A 548 22.34 -5.08 -9.70
C GLY A 548 23.29 -4.26 -10.57
N SER A 549 23.50 -4.65 -11.82
CA SER A 549 24.46 -4.00 -12.71
C SER A 549 24.17 -2.54 -13.04
N GLU A 550 22.94 -2.09 -12.82
CA GLU A 550 22.51 -0.71 -13.09
C GLU A 550 22.90 0.27 -11.96
N PHE A 551 23.35 -0.26 -10.83
CA PHE A 551 23.74 0.58 -9.70
C PHE A 551 25.26 0.76 -9.64
N PRO A 552 25.77 1.98 -9.38
CA PRO A 552 27.16 2.18 -9.05
C PRO A 552 27.55 1.39 -7.80
N THR A 553 28.73 0.79 -7.78
CA THR A 553 29.24 0.08 -6.60
C THR A 553 29.89 1.06 -5.63
N GLY A 554 29.53 1.02 -4.36
CA GLY A 554 30.16 1.80 -3.30
C GLY A 554 29.20 2.45 -2.30
N ILE A 555 29.72 3.43 -1.57
CA ILE A 555 28.97 4.20 -0.60
C ILE A 555 28.41 5.46 -1.25
N CYS A 556 27.12 5.64 -1.17
CA CYS A 556 26.44 6.89 -1.54
C CYS A 556 26.18 7.71 -0.28
N ASP A 557 26.84 8.85 -0.14
CA ASP A 557 26.66 9.81 0.97
C ASP A 557 25.80 11.02 0.56
N GLU A 558 25.27 11.02 -0.64
CA GLU A 558 24.33 12.04 -1.13
C GLU A 558 23.04 12.01 -0.30
N LEU A 559 22.43 13.18 -0.15
CA LEU A 559 21.19 13.34 0.58
C LEU A 559 20.00 12.75 -0.21
N ILE A 560 19.38 11.70 0.30
CA ILE A 560 18.29 10.96 -0.31
C ILE A 560 17.03 11.03 0.56
N SER A 561 15.88 11.18 -0.07
CA SER A 561 14.55 11.09 0.57
C SER A 561 13.88 9.77 0.20
N GLY A 562 12.95 9.29 1.03
CA GLY A 562 12.10 8.14 0.70
C GLY A 562 11.37 8.31 -0.64
N THR A 563 10.98 9.53 -1.02
CA THR A 563 10.38 9.84 -2.34
C THR A 563 11.28 9.53 -3.53
N ASP A 564 12.60 9.55 -3.34
CA ASP A 564 13.57 9.30 -4.41
C ASP A 564 13.64 7.82 -4.80
N TYR A 565 13.08 6.94 -3.99
CA TYR A 565 13.07 5.51 -4.24
C TYR A 565 12.39 5.16 -5.57
N LEU A 566 11.21 5.73 -5.84
CA LEU A 566 10.48 5.48 -7.08
C LEU A 566 11.30 5.86 -8.33
N PRO A 567 11.84 7.10 -8.48
CA PRO A 567 12.66 7.44 -9.64
C PRO A 567 13.96 6.62 -9.74
N ILE A 568 14.59 6.21 -8.62
CA ILE A 568 15.76 5.32 -8.65
C ILE A 568 15.38 3.97 -9.26
N MET A 569 14.30 3.34 -8.79
CA MET A 569 13.88 2.03 -9.26
C MET A 569 13.42 2.05 -10.72
N CYS A 570 12.64 3.06 -11.11
CA CYS A 570 12.20 3.23 -12.50
C CYS A 570 13.40 3.48 -13.45
N HIS A 571 14.32 4.34 -13.04
CA HIS A 571 15.54 4.61 -13.85
C HIS A 571 16.37 3.35 -14.06
N SER A 572 16.61 2.58 -12.99
CA SER A 572 17.41 1.35 -13.04
C SER A 572 16.75 0.25 -13.89
N ALA A 573 15.43 0.28 -14.02
CA ALA A 573 14.69 -0.63 -14.88
C ALA A 573 14.45 -0.09 -16.31
N ASN A 574 14.98 1.09 -16.64
CA ASN A 574 14.72 1.82 -17.90
C ASN A 574 13.22 2.09 -18.13
N ILE A 575 12.47 2.34 -17.07
CA ILE A 575 11.06 2.69 -17.12
C ILE A 575 10.92 4.21 -17.07
N PRO A 576 10.39 4.87 -18.11
CA PRO A 576 10.19 6.31 -18.08
C PRO A 576 9.08 6.69 -17.10
N LEU A 577 9.31 7.75 -16.33
CA LEU A 577 8.26 8.35 -15.52
C LEU A 577 7.23 9.02 -16.43
N LYS A 578 5.96 9.02 -16.00
CA LYS A 578 4.87 9.62 -16.80
C LYS A 578 4.99 11.14 -16.79
N GLU A 579 5.02 11.77 -17.97
CA GLU A 579 5.26 13.22 -18.14
C GLU A 579 4.21 14.11 -17.45
N TYR A 580 2.99 13.60 -17.29
CA TYR A 580 1.90 14.34 -16.65
C TYR A 580 1.86 14.20 -15.12
N GLU A 581 2.69 13.34 -14.55
CA GLU A 581 2.78 13.16 -13.11
C GLU A 581 3.95 13.98 -12.56
N THR A 582 3.64 14.95 -11.73
CA THR A 582 4.65 15.67 -10.97
C THR A 582 4.92 14.92 -9.69
N ILE A 583 6.10 14.31 -9.55
CA ILE A 583 6.55 13.67 -8.31
C ILE A 583 7.56 14.55 -7.59
N SER A 584 7.58 14.49 -6.24
CA SER A 584 8.56 15.20 -5.40
C SER A 584 9.93 14.54 -5.45
N GLY A 585 9.93 13.22 -5.65
CA GLY A 585 11.14 12.42 -5.76
C GLY A 585 12.00 12.82 -6.95
N LYS A 586 13.31 12.79 -6.76
CA LYS A 586 14.31 13.10 -7.80
C LYS A 586 15.33 11.99 -7.88
N LEU A 587 15.81 11.75 -9.09
CA LEU A 587 16.93 10.85 -9.27
C LEU A 587 18.20 11.51 -8.70
N PRO A 588 18.84 10.91 -7.67
CA PRO A 588 20.07 11.46 -7.10
C PRO A 588 21.23 11.46 -8.09
N LEU A 589 22.17 12.38 -7.93
CA LEU A 589 23.32 12.51 -8.82
C LEU A 589 24.15 11.23 -8.89
N PHE A 590 24.32 10.54 -7.75
CA PHE A 590 25.01 9.25 -7.65
C PHE A 590 24.40 8.17 -8.56
N PHE A 591 23.10 8.20 -8.79
CA PHE A 591 22.38 7.27 -9.68
C PHE A 591 22.13 7.82 -11.08
N GLY A 592 22.87 8.87 -11.51
CA GLY A 592 22.76 9.46 -12.84
C GLY A 592 21.79 10.65 -12.94
N GLY A 593 21.35 11.20 -11.82
CA GLY A 593 20.58 12.43 -11.77
C GLY A 593 21.37 13.67 -12.19
N GLN A 594 20.70 14.83 -12.19
CA GLN A 594 21.28 16.08 -12.68
C GLN A 594 21.75 17.03 -11.58
N LYS A 595 21.21 16.91 -10.38
CA LYS A 595 21.46 17.85 -9.26
C LYS A 595 21.29 17.15 -7.93
N GLU A 596 22.20 17.41 -6.99
CA GLU A 596 22.07 17.00 -5.61
C GLU A 596 20.90 17.71 -4.92
N LYS A 597 20.29 17.04 -3.97
CA LYS A 597 19.23 17.57 -3.13
C LYS A 597 19.86 18.43 -2.01
N GLU A 598 19.30 19.59 -1.75
CA GLU A 598 19.80 20.50 -0.70
C GLU A 598 19.19 20.21 0.68
N TYR A 599 17.98 19.60 0.71
CA TYR A 599 17.26 19.23 1.93
C TYR A 599 16.31 18.07 1.67
N THR A 600 15.93 17.41 2.74
CA THR A 600 14.82 16.44 2.78
C THR A 600 13.77 16.95 3.77
N ILE A 601 12.52 16.52 3.56
CA ILE A 601 11.40 16.85 4.44
C ILE A 601 10.98 15.57 5.15
N THR A 602 10.91 15.65 6.48
CA THR A 602 10.31 14.61 7.32
C THR A 602 9.22 15.26 8.17
N GLU A 603 8.02 14.74 8.10
CA GLU A 603 6.85 15.27 8.77
C GLU A 603 6.50 14.49 10.04
N ILE A 604 6.02 15.22 11.03
CA ILE A 604 5.33 14.67 12.20
C ILE A 604 3.84 14.96 12.06
N ILE A 605 3.06 13.93 12.29
CA ILE A 605 1.61 14.01 12.29
C ILE A 605 1.13 13.65 13.70
N TYR A 606 0.56 14.64 14.37
CA TYR A 606 0.01 14.50 15.72
C TYR A 606 -1.45 14.07 15.70
#